data_a5bca2115f9f33b3dc8acac91bcb36aa
#
_entry.id   a5bca2115f9f33b3dc8acac91bcb36aa
#
_cell.length_a   1.000
_cell.length_b   1.000
_cell.length_c   1.000
_cell.angle_alpha   90.00
_cell.angle_beta   90.00
_cell.angle_gamma   90.00
#
_symmetry.space_group_name_H-M   'P 1'
#
loop_
_entity.id
_entity.type
_entity.pdbx_description
1 polymer ?
#
loop_
_entity_poly.entity_id
_entity_poly.type
_entity_poly.pdbx_seq_one_letter_code
_entity_poly.pdbx_strand_id
1 'polypeptide(L)'
;LRLTTNIKGLARSKYKTRWLMTLAVALVIGAAIAYIFLSSSTETSSPQRWVHVEPQLLENRLGLVGRIQAATSLTIAAPFDGVIAEVMVTEGQRVKRGQPLLSLDTTQLDIQLRQALTELLKAQKTVQDLVGWENSPDVARVRRTLTNAQLSLSDTERKLIDTRALFERGIVPRMEVDTLEQQVRVQQLDLAAAKTELSTVLDKGAGENRQIADMELANAQSRHRALQAQQAQRELISPFDGIVIRPQVPESDKGIFIQKGTRVTQGTPMLGVINLEQIQAVARIEEADLHQVYEGMPVEITGDGFAGLALRGQIKTIGVQGNSKEMQGAGVTYDLLVAIDPLTSQQRQRIRLNMSAKLAIVTYRNERGLAVPAEALHIGSDGRTFVNYRSELNAQTQQIIVTPGHAVPLGVEVSGLEAGYIEIAGQ
;
A
#
# COMPACT_ATOMS: atom_id res chain seq x y z
N LEU A 1 73.89 -64.67 73.18
CA LEU A 1 74.08 -64.66 74.67
C LEU A 1 72.82 -64.05 75.28
N ARG A 2 71.94 -64.87 75.82
CA ARG A 2 71.53 -64.91 77.23
C ARG A 2 71.19 -63.55 77.82
N LEU A 3 70.07 -63.28 78.53
CA LEU A 3 69.33 -63.99 79.55
C LEU A 3 67.96 -63.30 79.75
N THR A 4 66.84 -64.03 79.73
CA THR A 4 65.86 -64.27 80.82
C THR A 4 65.70 -63.21 81.93
N THR A 5 64.51 -62.71 82.18
CA THR A 5 63.70 -63.04 83.38
C THR A 5 62.40 -62.14 83.40
N ASN A 6 61.28 -62.73 83.28
CA ASN A 6 60.17 -62.94 84.18
C ASN A 6 59.90 -61.83 85.19
N ILE A 7 58.68 -61.31 85.28
CA ILE A 7 57.81 -61.24 86.42
C ILE A 7 56.36 -60.82 86.04
N LYS A 8 55.45 -61.61 86.48
CA LYS A 8 53.99 -61.50 86.46
C LYS A 8 53.50 -60.32 87.38
N GLY A 9 52.38 -59.77 86.96
CA GLY A 9 51.45 -59.16 87.96
C GLY A 9 51.02 -57.71 87.57
N LEU A 10 49.85 -57.53 87.02
CA LEU A 10 48.85 -56.50 87.38
C LEU A 10 47.86 -56.27 86.20
N ALA A 11 47.07 -57.29 85.97
CA ALA A 11 45.91 -57.17 85.11
C ALA A 11 44.66 -57.02 86.00
N ARG A 12 44.23 -55.80 86.28
CA ARG A 12 42.86 -55.57 86.83
C ARG A 12 42.43 -54.07 87.02
N SER A 13 42.96 -53.14 86.19
CA SER A 13 42.49 -51.69 86.30
C SER A 13 42.08 -51.05 84.95
N LYS A 14 42.22 -51.73 83.86
CA LYS A 14 42.00 -51.11 82.53
C LYS A 14 40.54 -51.20 81.98
N TYR A 15 39.64 -51.94 82.59
CA TYR A 15 38.27 -52.10 82.12
C TYR A 15 37.29 -51.02 82.66
N LYS A 16 37.48 -50.48 83.82
CA LYS A 16 36.58 -49.42 84.38
C LYS A 16 36.81 -48.05 83.77
N THR A 17 38.04 -47.73 83.38
CA THR A 17 38.37 -46.46 82.68
C THR A 17 37.90 -46.42 81.20
N ARG A 18 37.91 -47.54 80.54
CA ARG A 18 37.40 -47.65 79.15
C ARG A 18 35.87 -47.51 79.12
N TRP A 19 35.14 -48.05 80.12
CA TRP A 19 33.67 -47.94 80.16
C TRP A 19 33.22 -46.56 80.54
N LEU A 20 33.96 -45.89 81.38
CA LEU A 20 33.68 -44.41 81.65
C LEU A 20 33.98 -43.50 80.47
N MET A 21 35.02 -43.84 79.71
CA MET A 21 35.27 -43.04 78.48
C MET A 21 34.23 -43.28 77.42
N THR A 22 33.73 -44.48 77.20
CA THR A 22 32.68 -44.78 76.21
C THR A 22 31.37 -44.15 76.65
N LEU A 23 31.05 -44.07 77.93
CA LEU A 23 29.85 -43.36 78.45
C LEU A 23 29.99 -41.87 78.32
N ALA A 24 31.17 -41.29 78.52
CA ALA A 24 31.45 -39.87 78.29
C ALA A 24 31.34 -39.49 76.82
N VAL A 25 31.88 -40.32 75.93
CA VAL A 25 31.76 -40.11 74.49
C VAL A 25 30.30 -40.22 74.02
N ALA A 26 29.55 -41.23 74.54
CA ALA A 26 28.12 -41.35 74.21
C ALA A 26 27.30 -40.14 74.70
N LEU A 27 27.64 -39.57 75.90
CA LEU A 27 26.99 -38.40 76.42
C LEU A 27 27.32 -37.11 75.64
N VAL A 28 28.57 -36.99 75.16
CA VAL A 28 28.97 -35.87 74.29
C VAL A 28 28.31 -36.00 72.92
N ILE A 29 28.22 -37.20 72.34
CA ILE A 29 27.52 -37.44 71.07
C ILE A 29 26.02 -37.21 71.26
N GLY A 30 25.40 -37.66 72.38
CA GLY A 30 23.99 -37.35 72.69
C GLY A 30 23.72 -35.85 72.86
N ALA A 31 24.63 -35.15 73.59
CA ALA A 31 24.55 -33.70 73.72
C ALA A 31 24.76 -32.96 72.37
N ALA A 32 25.66 -33.44 71.54
CA ALA A 32 25.86 -32.89 70.18
C ALA A 32 24.65 -33.12 69.26
N ILE A 33 24.03 -34.30 69.31
CA ILE A 33 22.81 -34.61 68.58
C ILE A 33 21.62 -33.78 69.10
N ALA A 34 21.49 -33.68 70.45
CA ALA A 34 20.47 -32.81 71.05
C ALA A 34 20.68 -31.31 70.67
N TYR A 35 21.94 -30.83 70.68
CA TYR A 35 22.29 -29.49 70.26
C TYR A 35 21.98 -29.24 68.77
N ILE A 36 22.25 -30.21 67.87
CA ILE A 36 21.88 -30.13 66.44
C ILE A 36 20.37 -30.16 66.28
N PHE A 37 19.64 -30.98 67.06
CA PHE A 37 18.17 -31.01 66.96
C PHE A 37 17.50 -29.78 67.59
N LEU A 38 18.06 -29.15 68.63
CA LEU A 38 17.54 -27.88 69.18
C LEU A 38 17.96 -26.66 68.36
N SER A 39 19.05 -26.72 67.63
CA SER A 39 19.48 -25.63 66.74
C SER A 39 18.87 -25.70 65.32
N SER A 40 18.14 -26.78 65.00
CA SER A 40 17.48 -26.90 63.68
C SER A 40 16.08 -26.27 63.60
N SER A 41 15.65 -25.52 64.58
CA SER A 41 14.33 -24.85 64.60
C SER A 41 14.42 -23.33 64.56
N THR A 42 15.46 -22.75 63.99
CA THR A 42 15.43 -21.38 63.60
C THR A 42 14.94 -21.35 62.13
N GLU A 43 13.63 -21.34 61.92
CA GLU A 43 13.05 -20.77 60.69
C GLU A 43 13.68 -19.39 60.51
N THR A 44 14.59 -19.26 59.60
CA THR A 44 15.09 -17.99 59.13
C THR A 44 13.90 -17.28 58.50
N SER A 45 13.11 -16.54 59.28
CA SER A 45 12.13 -15.62 58.77
C SER A 45 12.93 -14.60 57.96
N SER A 46 12.96 -14.78 56.65
CA SER A 46 13.40 -13.73 55.71
C SER A 46 12.74 -12.43 56.11
N PRO A 47 13.44 -11.30 56.17
CA PRO A 47 12.87 -10.05 56.62
C PRO A 47 11.65 -9.71 55.74
N GLN A 48 10.47 -9.80 56.33
CA GLN A 48 9.22 -9.44 55.66
C GLN A 48 9.29 -7.96 55.31
N ARG A 49 9.29 -7.70 53.97
CA ARG A 49 9.28 -6.33 53.45
C ARG A 49 7.84 -5.95 53.12
N TRP A 50 7.36 -4.86 53.70
CA TRP A 50 6.05 -4.30 53.38
C TRP A 50 6.18 -3.16 52.39
N VAL A 51 5.39 -3.20 51.30
CA VAL A 51 5.37 -2.18 50.26
C VAL A 51 3.98 -1.56 50.24
N HIS A 52 3.95 -0.23 50.25
CA HIS A 52 2.71 0.52 50.13
C HIS A 52 2.20 0.47 48.68
N VAL A 53 0.94 0.12 48.53
CA VAL A 53 0.25 0.12 47.22
C VAL A 53 -0.93 1.07 47.29
N GLU A 54 -1.05 1.88 46.24
CA GLU A 54 -2.12 2.85 46.08
C GLU A 54 -2.64 2.85 44.65
N PRO A 55 -3.90 3.27 44.42
CA PRO A 55 -4.43 3.41 43.09
C PRO A 55 -3.61 4.41 42.26
N GLN A 56 -3.08 3.96 41.16
CA GLN A 56 -2.26 4.76 40.27
C GLN A 56 -2.55 4.46 38.80
N LEU A 57 -2.04 5.32 37.93
CA LEU A 57 -2.15 5.08 36.48
C LEU A 57 -1.31 3.86 36.09
N LEU A 58 -1.98 2.81 35.61
CA LEU A 58 -1.34 1.63 35.06
C LEU A 58 -1.42 1.67 33.55
N GLU A 59 -0.26 1.60 32.89
CA GLU A 59 -0.17 1.54 31.44
C GLU A 59 0.78 0.42 31.01
N ASN A 60 0.37 -0.30 29.98
CA ASN A 60 1.27 -1.18 29.23
C ASN A 60 1.51 -0.57 27.85
N ARG A 61 2.76 -0.52 27.42
CA ARG A 61 3.17 0.11 26.18
C ARG A 61 3.99 -0.85 25.33
N LEU A 62 3.55 -1.06 24.10
CA LEU A 62 4.32 -1.78 23.10
C LEU A 62 5.26 -0.80 22.38
N GLY A 63 6.56 -1.05 22.46
CA GLY A 63 7.59 -0.23 21.83
C GLY A 63 7.96 -0.75 20.45
N LEU A 64 7.83 0.09 19.41
CA LEU A 64 8.25 -0.22 18.06
C LEU A 64 9.24 0.83 17.53
N VAL A 65 10.10 0.40 16.62
CA VAL A 65 11.02 1.31 15.90
C VAL A 65 10.48 1.54 14.50
N GLY A 66 10.39 2.81 14.12
CA GLY A 66 9.89 3.24 12.82
C GLY A 66 10.64 4.43 12.27
N ARG A 67 10.06 5.03 11.22
CA ARG A 67 10.59 6.24 10.55
C ARG A 67 9.47 7.22 10.26
N ILE A 68 9.80 8.52 10.35
CA ILE A 68 8.92 9.61 9.94
C ILE A 68 8.88 9.70 8.41
N GLN A 69 7.69 9.69 7.84
CA GLN A 69 7.48 9.86 6.39
C GLN A 69 6.40 10.91 6.14
N ALA A 70 6.40 11.49 4.94
CA ALA A 70 5.27 12.31 4.50
C ALA A 70 4.05 11.40 4.28
N ALA A 71 2.88 11.84 4.70
CA ALA A 71 1.63 11.11 4.45
C ALA A 71 1.24 11.16 2.96
N THR A 72 1.64 12.25 2.26
CA THR A 72 1.42 12.41 0.83
C THR A 72 2.77 12.68 0.15
N SER A 73 3.13 11.80 -0.76
CA SER A 73 4.30 11.89 -1.62
C SER A 73 3.89 11.54 -3.03
N LEU A 74 4.27 12.35 -4.00
CA LEU A 74 4.03 12.09 -5.40
C LEU A 74 5.32 12.23 -6.20
N THR A 75 5.63 11.22 -6.98
CA THR A 75 6.70 11.28 -7.97
C THR A 75 6.12 11.76 -9.30
N ILE A 76 6.66 12.86 -9.80
CA ILE A 76 6.29 13.45 -11.09
C ILE A 76 7.21 12.86 -12.14
N ALA A 77 6.61 12.16 -13.12
CA ALA A 77 7.30 11.52 -14.22
C ALA A 77 7.08 12.27 -15.54
N ALA A 78 7.96 12.04 -16.51
CA ALA A 78 7.85 12.60 -17.86
C ALA A 78 6.57 12.09 -18.54
N PRO A 79 5.68 12.97 -19.02
CA PRO A 79 4.42 12.57 -19.69
C PRO A 79 4.65 12.06 -21.12
N PHE A 80 5.77 12.41 -21.74
CA PHE A 80 6.16 11.99 -23.09
C PHE A 80 7.69 12.04 -23.26
N ASP A 81 8.17 11.48 -24.35
CA ASP A 81 9.59 11.48 -24.72
C ASP A 81 10.02 12.88 -25.17
N GLY A 82 11.02 13.45 -24.52
CA GLY A 82 11.46 14.80 -24.83
C GLY A 82 12.81 15.17 -24.22
N VAL A 83 13.09 16.45 -24.25
CA VAL A 83 14.27 17.06 -23.64
C VAL A 83 13.80 18.09 -22.62
N ILE A 84 14.45 18.17 -21.47
CA ILE A 84 14.14 19.19 -20.47
C ILE A 84 14.54 20.56 -21.03
N ALA A 85 13.57 21.44 -21.25
CA ALA A 85 13.80 22.79 -21.73
C ALA A 85 14.28 23.72 -20.61
N GLU A 86 13.64 23.62 -19.46
CA GLU A 86 13.97 24.46 -18.29
C GLU A 86 13.58 23.74 -16.99
N VAL A 87 14.38 23.95 -15.93
CA VAL A 87 14.08 23.53 -14.56
C VAL A 87 13.90 24.79 -13.72
N MET A 88 12.71 24.99 -13.16
CA MET A 88 12.31 26.24 -12.48
C MET A 88 12.41 26.14 -10.96
N VAL A 89 12.75 24.95 -10.42
CA VAL A 89 12.81 24.68 -8.99
C VAL A 89 14.09 23.96 -8.62
N THR A 90 14.48 24.08 -7.35
CA THR A 90 15.62 23.37 -6.78
C THR A 90 15.15 22.38 -5.72
N GLU A 91 15.97 21.35 -5.46
CA GLU A 91 15.72 20.40 -4.37
C GLU A 91 15.63 21.14 -3.02
N GLY A 92 14.63 20.79 -2.20
CA GLY A 92 14.36 21.43 -0.93
C GLY A 92 13.51 22.71 -1.03
N GLN A 93 13.20 23.20 -2.22
CA GLN A 93 12.39 24.39 -2.43
C GLN A 93 10.91 24.10 -2.09
N ARG A 94 10.26 25.05 -1.42
CA ARG A 94 8.81 25.03 -1.22
C ARG A 94 8.09 25.47 -2.47
N VAL A 95 7.06 24.72 -2.84
CA VAL A 95 6.22 24.99 -4.01
C VAL A 95 4.74 25.00 -3.62
N LYS A 96 3.96 25.78 -4.35
CA LYS A 96 2.52 25.86 -4.18
C LYS A 96 1.81 25.00 -5.23
N ARG A 97 0.59 24.61 -4.95
CA ARG A 97 -0.27 23.94 -5.93
C ARG A 97 -0.38 24.78 -7.21
N GLY A 98 -0.18 24.12 -8.36
CA GLY A 98 -0.21 24.78 -9.67
C GLY A 98 1.08 25.49 -10.05
N GLN A 99 2.08 25.56 -9.18
CA GLN A 99 3.37 26.18 -9.50
C GLN A 99 4.12 25.32 -10.52
N PRO A 100 4.65 25.93 -11.61
CA PRO A 100 5.50 25.24 -12.57
C PRO A 100 6.80 24.75 -11.91
N LEU A 101 7.19 23.52 -12.22
CA LEU A 101 8.39 22.87 -11.70
C LEU A 101 9.47 22.75 -12.77
N LEU A 102 9.09 22.29 -13.94
CA LEU A 102 9.97 22.18 -15.10
C LEU A 102 9.14 22.17 -16.38
N SER A 103 9.77 22.48 -17.51
CA SER A 103 9.16 22.40 -18.83
C SER A 103 9.94 21.46 -19.74
N LEU A 104 9.21 20.76 -20.61
CA LEU A 104 9.77 19.92 -21.66
C LEU A 104 9.72 20.64 -23.01
N ASP A 105 10.72 20.37 -23.84
CA ASP A 105 10.74 20.79 -25.25
C ASP A 105 9.72 19.97 -26.03
N THR A 106 8.82 20.68 -26.72
CA THR A 106 7.74 20.08 -27.50
C THR A 106 8.04 20.02 -29.00
N THR A 107 9.23 20.40 -29.46
CA THR A 107 9.55 20.49 -30.88
C THR A 107 9.19 19.23 -31.65
N GLN A 108 9.59 18.06 -31.12
CA GLN A 108 9.28 16.76 -31.75
C GLN A 108 7.77 16.44 -31.68
N LEU A 109 7.13 16.76 -30.56
CA LEU A 109 5.72 16.55 -30.35
C LEU A 109 4.88 17.47 -31.28
N ASP A 110 5.31 18.70 -31.50
CA ASP A 110 4.68 19.65 -32.43
C ASP A 110 4.71 19.16 -33.89
N ILE A 111 5.80 18.46 -34.29
CA ILE A 111 5.87 17.82 -35.58
C ILE A 111 4.82 16.70 -35.70
N GLN A 112 4.74 15.84 -34.69
CA GLN A 112 3.76 14.74 -34.67
C GLN A 112 2.33 15.27 -34.65
N LEU A 113 2.08 16.33 -33.91
CA LEU A 113 0.76 16.98 -33.84
C LEU A 113 0.32 17.53 -35.20
N ARG A 114 1.23 18.21 -35.94
CA ARG A 114 0.94 18.69 -37.31
C ARG A 114 0.69 17.53 -38.27
N GLN A 115 1.43 16.43 -38.15
CA GLN A 115 1.17 15.21 -38.93
C GLN A 115 -0.21 14.63 -38.65
N ALA A 116 -0.55 14.47 -37.37
CA ALA A 116 -1.86 13.96 -36.97
C ALA A 116 -3.01 14.88 -37.40
N LEU A 117 -2.81 16.19 -37.37
CA LEU A 117 -3.80 17.16 -37.89
C LEU A 117 -3.98 16.97 -39.42
N THR A 118 -2.90 16.75 -40.16
CA THR A 118 -3.00 16.49 -41.60
C THR A 118 -3.77 15.20 -41.88
N GLU A 119 -3.51 14.12 -41.12
CA GLU A 119 -4.25 12.86 -41.23
C GLU A 119 -5.75 13.07 -40.89
N LEU A 120 -6.05 13.81 -39.85
CA LEU A 120 -7.40 14.15 -39.48
C LEU A 120 -8.15 14.90 -40.57
N LEU A 121 -7.53 15.95 -41.14
CA LEU A 121 -8.14 16.73 -42.23
C LEU A 121 -8.37 15.88 -43.47
N LYS A 122 -7.45 14.96 -43.82
CA LYS A 122 -7.63 14.01 -44.93
C LYS A 122 -8.81 13.08 -44.67
N ALA A 123 -8.89 12.47 -43.51
CA ALA A 123 -9.98 11.58 -43.15
C ALA A 123 -11.35 12.31 -43.14
N GLN A 124 -11.39 13.55 -42.59
CA GLN A 124 -12.58 14.39 -42.67
C GLN A 124 -13.04 14.64 -44.11
N LYS A 125 -12.08 14.97 -44.99
CA LYS A 125 -12.38 15.19 -46.39
C LYS A 125 -12.94 13.93 -47.05
N THR A 126 -12.33 12.77 -46.81
CA THR A 126 -12.82 11.49 -47.33
C THR A 126 -14.26 11.20 -46.91
N VAL A 127 -14.57 11.36 -45.64
CA VAL A 127 -15.95 11.19 -45.13
C VAL A 127 -16.90 12.19 -45.81
N GLN A 128 -16.50 13.45 -45.93
CA GLN A 128 -17.31 14.50 -46.56
C GLN A 128 -17.57 14.19 -48.05
N ASP A 129 -16.55 13.71 -48.78
CA ASP A 129 -16.66 13.30 -50.19
C ASP A 129 -17.64 12.13 -50.35
N LEU A 130 -17.60 11.15 -49.41
CA LEU A 130 -18.53 10.01 -49.38
C LEU A 130 -19.96 10.41 -48.96
N VAL A 131 -20.12 11.37 -48.05
CA VAL A 131 -21.45 11.91 -47.71
C VAL A 131 -22.10 12.59 -48.91
N GLY A 132 -21.32 13.33 -49.70
CA GLY A 132 -21.77 13.98 -50.90
C GLY A 132 -21.76 13.13 -52.18
N TRP A 133 -21.44 11.84 -52.08
CA TRP A 133 -21.16 10.96 -53.20
C TRP A 133 -22.27 10.88 -54.23
N GLU A 134 -23.54 10.86 -53.81
CA GLU A 134 -24.72 10.85 -54.70
C GLU A 134 -24.75 11.99 -55.70
N ASN A 135 -24.16 13.15 -55.31
CA ASN A 135 -24.06 14.35 -56.12
C ASN A 135 -22.70 14.50 -56.83
N SER A 136 -21.85 13.48 -56.73
CA SER A 136 -20.52 13.50 -57.32
C SER A 136 -20.60 13.58 -58.87
N PRO A 137 -19.56 14.10 -59.53
CA PRO A 137 -19.49 14.12 -60.99
C PRO A 137 -19.57 12.72 -61.60
N ASP A 138 -19.06 11.69 -60.88
CA ASP A 138 -19.10 10.29 -61.36
C ASP A 138 -20.53 9.75 -61.38
N VAL A 139 -21.31 9.94 -60.30
CA VAL A 139 -22.73 9.55 -60.24
C VAL A 139 -23.53 10.31 -61.31
N ALA A 140 -23.29 11.63 -61.47
CA ALA A 140 -23.96 12.46 -62.46
C ALA A 140 -23.66 11.99 -63.89
N ARG A 141 -22.43 11.51 -64.17
CA ARG A 141 -22.08 10.95 -65.48
C ARG A 141 -22.86 9.66 -65.78
N VAL A 142 -22.88 8.73 -64.82
CA VAL A 142 -23.56 7.43 -64.99
C VAL A 142 -25.09 7.59 -65.06
N ARG A 143 -25.68 8.55 -64.28
CA ARG A 143 -27.10 8.91 -64.39
C ARG A 143 -27.45 9.38 -65.81
N ARG A 144 -26.59 10.20 -66.45
CA ARG A 144 -26.79 10.63 -67.84
C ARG A 144 -26.75 9.46 -68.81
N THR A 145 -25.81 8.51 -68.66
CA THR A 145 -25.74 7.29 -69.39
C THR A 145 -27.04 6.47 -69.33
N LEU A 146 -27.56 6.30 -68.10
CA LEU A 146 -28.82 5.61 -67.86
C LEU A 146 -30.01 6.35 -68.56
N THR A 147 -30.10 7.65 -68.43
CA THR A 147 -31.15 8.45 -69.07
C THR A 147 -31.09 8.31 -70.57
N ASN A 148 -29.90 8.37 -71.18
CA ASN A 148 -29.74 8.18 -72.66
C ASN A 148 -30.17 6.78 -73.10
N ALA A 149 -29.81 5.73 -72.39
CA ALA A 149 -30.26 4.37 -72.64
C ALA A 149 -31.79 4.22 -72.58
N GLN A 150 -32.42 4.85 -71.54
CA GLN A 150 -33.87 4.85 -71.41
C GLN A 150 -34.55 5.53 -72.62
N LEU A 151 -34.06 6.73 -72.96
CA LEU A 151 -34.64 7.49 -74.10
C LEU A 151 -34.50 6.71 -75.44
N SER A 152 -33.30 6.15 -75.65
CA SER A 152 -33.04 5.36 -76.90
C SER A 152 -33.98 4.17 -76.99
N LEU A 153 -34.14 3.40 -75.89
CA LEU A 153 -35.06 2.25 -75.85
C LEU A 153 -36.50 2.70 -76.10
N SER A 154 -36.99 3.75 -75.42
CA SER A 154 -38.34 4.25 -75.55
C SER A 154 -38.63 4.73 -76.98
N ASP A 155 -37.66 5.35 -77.65
CA ASP A 155 -37.82 5.80 -79.06
C ASP A 155 -37.89 4.59 -80.05
N THR A 156 -37.06 3.59 -79.81
CA THR A 156 -37.05 2.38 -80.65
C THR A 156 -38.32 1.51 -80.38
N GLU A 157 -38.80 1.41 -79.15
CA GLU A 157 -40.08 0.72 -78.85
C GLU A 157 -41.25 1.43 -79.55
N ARG A 158 -41.34 2.75 -79.55
CA ARG A 158 -42.35 3.48 -80.30
C ARG A 158 -42.28 3.19 -81.77
N LYS A 159 -41.08 3.27 -82.33
CA LYS A 159 -40.86 2.97 -83.79
C LYS A 159 -41.29 1.53 -84.08
N LEU A 160 -40.99 0.56 -83.20
CA LEU A 160 -41.38 -0.83 -83.39
C LEU A 160 -42.94 -0.96 -83.38
N ILE A 161 -43.64 -0.27 -82.49
CA ILE A 161 -45.11 -0.26 -82.43
C ILE A 161 -45.69 0.25 -83.72
N ASP A 162 -45.19 1.40 -84.20
CA ASP A 162 -45.65 2.01 -85.43
C ASP A 162 -45.36 1.12 -86.67
N THR A 163 -44.16 0.55 -86.75
CA THR A 163 -43.73 -0.33 -87.84
C THR A 163 -44.54 -1.65 -87.83
N ARG A 164 -44.85 -2.22 -86.65
CA ARG A 164 -45.73 -3.40 -86.53
C ARG A 164 -47.16 -3.08 -87.08
N ALA A 165 -47.72 -1.94 -86.74
CA ALA A 165 -49.03 -1.50 -87.30
C ALA A 165 -49.05 -1.33 -88.85
N LEU A 166 -47.93 -0.89 -89.40
CA LEU A 166 -47.74 -0.79 -90.85
C LEU A 166 -47.53 -2.16 -91.52
N PHE A 167 -46.80 -3.09 -90.86
CA PHE A 167 -46.66 -4.48 -91.34
C PHE A 167 -48.01 -5.21 -91.41
N GLU A 168 -48.84 -5.09 -90.34
CA GLU A 168 -50.19 -5.65 -90.31
C GLU A 168 -51.06 -5.16 -91.51
N ARG A 169 -50.79 -3.95 -91.96
CA ARG A 169 -51.49 -3.38 -93.15
C ARG A 169 -50.80 -3.72 -94.48
N GLY A 170 -49.74 -4.55 -94.47
CA GLY A 170 -49.01 -4.95 -95.65
C GLY A 170 -48.14 -3.85 -96.26
N ILE A 171 -47.78 -2.79 -95.61
CA ILE A 171 -47.04 -1.59 -96.12
C ILE A 171 -45.52 -1.81 -96.02
N VAL A 172 -45.01 -2.49 -94.96
CA VAL A 172 -43.56 -2.71 -94.74
C VAL A 172 -43.24 -4.23 -94.68
N PRO A 173 -42.00 -4.67 -95.09
CA PRO A 173 -41.62 -6.07 -95.03
C PRO A 173 -41.32 -6.50 -93.60
N ARG A 174 -41.47 -7.82 -93.30
CA ARG A 174 -41.25 -8.43 -91.98
C ARG A 174 -39.80 -8.21 -91.43
N MET A 175 -38.81 -8.19 -92.32
CA MET A 175 -37.43 -7.98 -92.05
C MET A 175 -37.17 -6.65 -91.24
N GLU A 176 -37.98 -5.61 -91.49
CA GLU A 176 -37.91 -4.28 -90.85
C GLU A 176 -38.42 -4.40 -89.37
N VAL A 177 -39.46 -5.17 -89.15
CA VAL A 177 -39.95 -5.47 -87.76
C VAL A 177 -38.91 -6.30 -87.00
N ASP A 178 -38.38 -7.38 -87.61
CA ASP A 178 -37.38 -8.26 -87.03
C ASP A 178 -36.11 -7.48 -86.66
N THR A 179 -35.69 -6.53 -87.50
CA THR A 179 -34.52 -5.64 -87.21
C THR A 179 -34.79 -4.74 -85.98
N LEU A 180 -35.96 -4.10 -85.90
CA LEU A 180 -36.33 -3.26 -84.73
C LEU A 180 -36.48 -4.09 -83.48
N GLU A 181 -37.07 -5.30 -83.59
CA GLU A 181 -37.12 -6.21 -82.39
C GLU A 181 -35.74 -6.57 -81.90
N GLN A 182 -34.80 -6.85 -82.81
CA GLN A 182 -33.43 -7.10 -82.41
C GLN A 182 -32.77 -5.86 -81.80
N GLN A 183 -33.01 -4.65 -82.31
CA GLN A 183 -32.52 -3.41 -81.79
C GLN A 183 -33.09 -3.12 -80.38
N VAL A 184 -34.39 -3.37 -80.13
CA VAL A 184 -35.04 -3.27 -78.83
C VAL A 184 -34.35 -4.21 -77.85
N ARG A 185 -34.09 -5.49 -78.21
CA ARG A 185 -33.39 -6.45 -77.34
C ARG A 185 -31.99 -5.98 -76.96
N VAL A 186 -31.20 -5.41 -77.90
CA VAL A 186 -29.89 -4.84 -77.61
C VAL A 186 -29.99 -3.67 -76.64
N GLN A 187 -30.93 -2.73 -76.90
CA GLN A 187 -31.10 -1.57 -76.07
C GLN A 187 -31.64 -1.89 -74.63
N GLN A 188 -32.42 -2.98 -74.52
CA GLN A 188 -32.81 -3.51 -73.22
C GLN A 188 -31.60 -4.02 -72.42
N LEU A 189 -30.64 -4.70 -73.08
CA LEU A 189 -29.38 -5.09 -72.41
C LEU A 189 -28.52 -3.89 -72.09
N ASP A 190 -28.45 -2.86 -72.92
CA ASP A 190 -27.74 -1.63 -72.68
C ASP A 190 -28.34 -0.89 -71.47
N LEU A 191 -29.68 -0.83 -71.33
CA LEU A 191 -30.37 -0.26 -70.16
C LEU A 191 -30.08 -1.05 -68.94
N ALA A 192 -30.09 -2.38 -68.94
CA ALA A 192 -29.75 -3.22 -67.83
C ALA A 192 -28.30 -2.99 -67.38
N ALA A 193 -27.37 -2.92 -68.32
CA ALA A 193 -25.97 -2.60 -67.98
C ALA A 193 -25.81 -1.22 -67.36
N ALA A 194 -26.48 -0.19 -67.88
CA ALA A 194 -26.43 1.16 -67.32
C ALA A 194 -27.05 1.25 -65.89
N LYS A 195 -28.10 0.46 -65.64
CA LYS A 195 -28.66 0.36 -64.27
C LYS A 195 -27.68 -0.29 -63.32
N THR A 196 -27.05 -1.38 -63.68
CA THR A 196 -26.02 -2.08 -62.88
C THR A 196 -24.83 -1.19 -62.62
N GLU A 197 -24.36 -0.45 -63.65
CA GLU A 197 -23.26 0.52 -63.47
C GLU A 197 -23.62 1.63 -62.48
N LEU A 198 -24.86 2.16 -62.52
CA LEU A 198 -25.32 3.17 -61.57
C LEU A 198 -25.34 2.61 -60.13
N SER A 199 -25.88 1.42 -59.94
CA SER A 199 -25.87 0.75 -58.64
C SER A 199 -24.46 0.59 -58.10
N THR A 200 -23.55 0.04 -58.89
CA THR A 200 -22.14 -0.16 -58.53
C THR A 200 -21.42 1.14 -58.16
N VAL A 201 -21.72 2.22 -58.89
CA VAL A 201 -21.11 3.53 -58.55
C VAL A 201 -21.73 4.14 -57.32
N LEU A 202 -23.05 3.99 -57.06
CA LEU A 202 -23.69 4.43 -55.84
C LEU A 202 -23.19 3.68 -54.62
N ASP A 203 -22.97 2.38 -54.72
CA ASP A 203 -22.47 1.52 -53.61
C ASP A 203 -21.08 1.94 -53.14
N LYS A 204 -20.26 2.60 -53.98
CA LYS A 204 -18.96 3.15 -53.57
C LYS A 204 -19.09 4.24 -52.49
N GLY A 205 -20.21 4.98 -52.46
CA GLY A 205 -20.45 6.03 -51.47
C GLY A 205 -21.16 5.57 -50.22
N ALA A 206 -21.58 4.30 -50.16
CA ALA A 206 -22.38 3.72 -49.10
C ALA A 206 -21.70 2.45 -48.52
N GLY A 207 -22.35 1.79 -47.59
CA GLY A 207 -21.92 0.49 -47.06
C GLY A 207 -20.55 0.53 -46.38
N GLU A 208 -19.73 -0.49 -46.70
CA GLU A 208 -18.42 -0.71 -46.05
C GLU A 208 -17.43 0.43 -46.24
N ASN A 209 -17.39 1.04 -47.43
CA ASN A 209 -16.46 2.14 -47.72
C ASN A 209 -16.73 3.35 -46.77
N ARG A 210 -17.98 3.64 -46.51
CA ARG A 210 -18.35 4.70 -45.59
C ARG A 210 -17.99 4.33 -44.15
N GLN A 211 -18.24 3.09 -43.76
CA GLN A 211 -17.89 2.62 -42.40
C GLN A 211 -16.37 2.67 -42.18
N ILE A 212 -15.58 2.28 -43.20
CA ILE A 212 -14.11 2.36 -43.14
C ILE A 212 -13.67 3.84 -42.97
N ALA A 213 -14.21 4.74 -43.80
CA ALA A 213 -13.87 6.16 -43.70
C ALA A 213 -14.25 6.80 -42.34
N ASP A 214 -15.42 6.44 -41.78
CA ASP A 214 -15.84 6.90 -40.47
C ASP A 214 -14.92 6.36 -39.36
N MET A 215 -14.45 5.11 -39.47
CA MET A 215 -13.47 4.55 -38.52
C MET A 215 -12.09 5.22 -38.66
N GLU A 216 -11.64 5.49 -39.88
CA GLU A 216 -10.38 6.23 -40.10
C GLU A 216 -10.45 7.65 -39.51
N LEU A 217 -11.58 8.34 -39.66
CA LEU A 217 -11.81 9.64 -39.04
C LEU A 217 -11.77 9.57 -37.53
N ALA A 218 -12.45 8.58 -36.91
CA ALA A 218 -12.45 8.39 -35.49
C ALA A 218 -11.04 8.10 -34.94
N ASN A 219 -10.24 7.28 -35.65
CA ASN A 219 -8.86 6.97 -35.33
C ASN A 219 -7.97 8.23 -35.42
N ALA A 220 -8.08 9.00 -36.49
CA ALA A 220 -7.31 10.22 -36.69
C ALA A 220 -7.68 11.29 -35.64
N GLN A 221 -8.96 11.41 -35.29
CA GLN A 221 -9.42 12.28 -34.20
C GLN A 221 -8.81 11.88 -32.85
N SER A 222 -8.85 10.60 -32.52
CA SER A 222 -8.33 10.07 -31.26
C SER A 222 -6.82 10.31 -31.14
N ARG A 223 -6.08 10.04 -32.22
CA ARG A 223 -4.63 10.29 -32.29
C ARG A 223 -4.29 11.77 -32.09
N HIS A 224 -4.97 12.64 -32.80
CA HIS A 224 -4.77 14.09 -32.69
C HIS A 224 -5.07 14.59 -31.28
N ARG A 225 -6.18 14.16 -30.66
CA ARG A 225 -6.53 14.51 -29.26
C ARG A 225 -5.50 14.01 -28.26
N ALA A 226 -5.00 12.80 -28.42
CA ALA A 226 -3.98 12.24 -27.53
C ALA A 226 -2.70 13.08 -27.54
N LEU A 227 -2.22 13.46 -28.74
CA LEU A 227 -1.04 14.33 -28.88
C LEU A 227 -1.26 15.74 -28.33
N GLN A 228 -2.47 16.30 -28.49
CA GLN A 228 -2.84 17.59 -27.88
C GLN A 228 -2.82 17.50 -26.33
N ALA A 229 -3.33 16.42 -25.77
CA ALA A 229 -3.30 16.19 -24.32
C ALA A 229 -1.86 16.07 -23.80
N GLN A 230 -0.97 15.40 -24.52
CA GLN A 230 0.45 15.34 -24.18
C GLN A 230 1.11 16.73 -24.28
N GLN A 231 0.81 17.51 -25.31
CA GLN A 231 1.35 18.87 -25.45
C GLN A 231 0.91 19.81 -24.32
N ALA A 232 -0.34 19.66 -23.84
CA ALA A 232 -0.84 20.42 -22.69
C ALA A 232 -0.07 20.11 -21.40
N GLN A 233 0.56 18.93 -21.31
CA GLN A 233 1.36 18.52 -20.17
C GLN A 233 2.86 18.88 -20.30
N ARG A 234 3.23 19.79 -21.23
CA ARG A 234 4.62 20.24 -21.40
C ARG A 234 5.20 20.90 -20.16
N GLU A 235 4.38 21.58 -19.39
CA GLU A 235 4.75 22.17 -18.11
C GLU A 235 4.28 21.26 -16.99
N LEU A 236 5.25 20.73 -16.24
CA LEU A 236 4.95 19.92 -15.08
C LEU A 236 4.75 20.84 -13.89
N ILE A 237 3.56 20.78 -13.31
CA ILE A 237 3.13 21.62 -12.19
C ILE A 237 2.99 20.80 -10.91
N SER A 238 3.13 21.47 -9.76
CA SER A 238 2.89 20.83 -8.46
C SER A 238 1.40 20.58 -8.25
N PRO A 239 0.97 19.35 -7.91
CA PRO A 239 -0.44 19.03 -7.67
C PRO A 239 -0.96 19.53 -6.31
N PHE A 240 -0.05 19.82 -5.36
CA PHE A 240 -0.37 20.30 -4.00
C PHE A 240 0.78 21.14 -3.45
N ASP A 241 0.53 21.82 -2.34
CA ASP A 241 1.55 22.58 -1.61
C ASP A 241 2.54 21.63 -0.95
N GLY A 242 3.84 21.78 -1.24
CA GLY A 242 4.83 20.83 -0.76
C GLY A 242 6.28 21.29 -0.87
N ILE A 243 7.16 20.31 -0.75
CA ILE A 243 8.61 20.52 -0.94
C ILE A 243 9.08 19.58 -2.04
N VAL A 244 9.91 20.11 -2.92
CA VAL A 244 10.56 19.36 -3.99
C VAL A 244 11.66 18.47 -3.41
N ILE A 245 11.63 17.19 -3.75
CA ILE A 245 12.65 16.21 -3.40
C ILE A 245 13.14 15.48 -4.66
N ARG A 246 14.23 14.76 -4.53
CA ARG A 246 14.61 13.79 -5.56
C ARG A 246 13.60 12.67 -5.65
N PRO A 247 13.32 12.19 -6.87
CA PRO A 247 12.45 11.04 -7.01
C PRO A 247 13.06 9.82 -6.31
N GLN A 248 12.24 9.08 -5.60
CA GLN A 248 12.66 7.79 -5.04
C GLN A 248 12.62 6.77 -6.18
N VAL A 249 13.78 6.38 -6.65
CA VAL A 249 13.95 5.29 -7.63
C VAL A 249 14.51 4.06 -6.92
N PRO A 250 14.15 2.83 -7.34
CA PRO A 250 14.76 1.61 -6.83
C PRO A 250 16.29 1.67 -6.96
N GLU A 251 17.01 1.06 -6.02
CA GLU A 251 18.49 1.06 -6.00
C GLU A 251 19.16 0.56 -7.29
N SER A 252 18.44 -0.18 -8.13
CA SER A 252 18.89 -0.65 -9.43
C SER A 252 18.91 0.43 -10.51
N ASP A 253 18.22 1.55 -10.30
CA ASP A 253 18.10 2.62 -11.29
C ASP A 253 18.93 3.82 -10.86
N LYS A 254 20.01 4.10 -11.61
CA LYS A 254 20.81 5.32 -11.40
C LYS A 254 19.92 6.51 -11.74
N GLY A 255 19.42 7.21 -10.73
CA GLY A 255 18.57 8.38 -10.90
C GLY A 255 19.18 9.36 -11.91
N ILE A 256 18.36 9.82 -12.86
CA ILE A 256 18.79 10.77 -13.89
C ILE A 256 18.97 12.14 -13.23
N PHE A 257 20.07 12.81 -13.52
CA PHE A 257 20.25 14.21 -13.13
C PHE A 257 19.31 15.10 -13.93
N ILE A 258 18.38 15.73 -13.24
CA ILE A 258 17.38 16.62 -13.84
C ILE A 258 18.03 17.98 -14.06
N GLN A 259 18.43 18.24 -15.32
CA GLN A 259 19.01 19.49 -15.75
C GLN A 259 18.57 19.83 -17.17
N LYS A 260 18.65 21.10 -17.53
CA LYS A 260 18.36 21.57 -18.89
C LYS A 260 19.17 20.77 -19.94
N GLY A 261 18.51 20.32 -20.99
CA GLY A 261 19.13 19.55 -22.07
C GLY A 261 19.16 18.04 -21.83
N THR A 262 18.75 17.55 -20.65
CA THR A 262 18.67 16.10 -20.40
C THR A 262 17.50 15.49 -21.18
N ARG A 263 17.77 14.39 -21.90
CA ARG A 263 16.72 13.61 -22.58
C ARG A 263 16.04 12.70 -21.60
N VAL A 264 14.71 12.67 -21.66
CA VAL A 264 13.84 11.83 -20.82
C VAL A 264 12.89 11.03 -21.71
N THR A 265 12.50 9.86 -21.25
CA THR A 265 11.47 9.01 -21.87
C THR A 265 10.20 9.04 -21.04
N GLN A 266 9.07 8.74 -21.66
CA GLN A 266 7.79 8.67 -20.98
C GLN A 266 7.87 7.75 -19.76
N GLY A 267 7.34 8.20 -18.60
CA GLY A 267 7.39 7.46 -17.35
C GLY A 267 8.68 7.66 -16.53
N THR A 268 9.71 8.32 -17.06
CA THR A 268 10.96 8.60 -16.31
C THR A 268 10.65 9.48 -15.09
N PRO A 269 10.97 9.02 -13.85
CA PRO A 269 10.77 9.83 -12.65
C PRO A 269 11.72 11.02 -12.66
N MET A 270 11.16 12.22 -12.56
CA MET A 270 11.93 13.47 -12.65
C MET A 270 12.05 14.17 -11.29
N LEU A 271 10.94 14.45 -10.63
CA LEU A 271 10.90 15.15 -9.35
C LEU A 271 9.93 14.46 -8.41
N GLY A 272 10.20 14.53 -7.11
CA GLY A 272 9.22 14.22 -6.08
C GLY A 272 8.67 15.49 -5.45
N VAL A 273 7.39 15.50 -5.09
CA VAL A 273 6.79 16.54 -4.25
C VAL A 273 6.17 15.87 -3.04
N ILE A 274 6.50 16.36 -1.85
CA ILE A 274 6.00 15.85 -0.58
C ILE A 274 5.26 16.93 0.19
N ASN A 275 4.16 16.54 0.82
CA ASN A 275 3.47 17.43 1.75
C ASN A 275 4.02 17.22 3.17
N LEU A 276 4.56 18.28 3.78
CA LEU A 276 5.05 18.27 5.17
C LEU A 276 3.98 18.67 6.21
N GLU A 277 2.81 19.08 5.79
CA GLU A 277 1.73 19.42 6.74
C GLU A 277 1.14 18.17 7.38
N GLN A 278 1.12 17.09 6.63
CA GLN A 278 0.67 15.78 7.08
C GLN A 278 1.85 14.80 7.05
N ILE A 279 2.30 14.42 8.22
CA ILE A 279 3.34 13.40 8.38
C ILE A 279 2.78 12.18 9.08
N GLN A 280 3.41 11.05 8.87
CA GLN A 280 3.09 9.78 9.47
C GLN A 280 4.35 9.07 9.93
N ALA A 281 4.23 8.19 10.90
CA ALA A 281 5.30 7.27 11.24
C ALA A 281 4.96 5.89 10.65
N VAL A 282 5.96 5.26 10.04
CA VAL A 282 5.85 3.90 9.54
C VAL A 282 6.77 3.02 10.37
N ALA A 283 6.19 1.99 10.97
CA ALA A 283 6.90 0.99 11.77
C ALA A 283 6.54 -0.41 11.29
N ARG A 284 7.23 -1.41 11.81
CA ARG A 284 6.89 -2.81 11.60
C ARG A 284 6.57 -3.45 12.92
N ILE A 285 5.48 -4.19 12.94
CA ILE A 285 5.02 -4.97 14.09
C ILE A 285 5.21 -6.46 13.78
N GLU A 286 5.66 -7.22 14.75
CA GLU A 286 5.77 -8.68 14.64
C GLU A 286 4.38 -9.33 14.72
N GLU A 287 4.22 -10.49 14.08
CA GLU A 287 2.98 -11.26 14.08
C GLU A 287 2.51 -11.59 15.50
N ALA A 288 3.45 -11.87 16.40
CA ALA A 288 3.16 -12.21 17.80
C ALA A 288 2.44 -11.07 18.55
N ASP A 289 2.76 -9.81 18.23
CA ASP A 289 2.22 -8.63 18.89
C ASP A 289 0.98 -8.06 18.20
N LEU A 290 0.65 -8.56 17.01
CA LEU A 290 -0.44 -8.03 16.18
C LEU A 290 -1.80 -8.08 16.91
N HIS A 291 -2.02 -9.09 17.74
CA HIS A 291 -3.27 -9.28 18.49
C HIS A 291 -3.51 -8.20 19.57
N GLN A 292 -2.47 -7.43 19.94
CA GLN A 292 -2.53 -6.39 20.98
C GLN A 292 -2.85 -5.01 20.42
N VAL A 293 -2.82 -4.84 19.08
CA VAL A 293 -2.97 -3.53 18.45
C VAL A 293 -4.17 -3.50 17.50
N TYR A 294 -4.84 -2.35 17.44
CA TYR A 294 -5.94 -2.08 16.53
C TYR A 294 -5.92 -0.63 16.07
N GLU A 295 -6.60 -0.35 14.99
CA GLU A 295 -6.71 1.01 14.44
C GLU A 295 -7.37 1.96 15.43
N GLY A 296 -6.88 3.20 15.49
CA GLY A 296 -7.35 4.22 16.42
C GLY A 296 -6.63 4.26 17.76
N MET A 297 -5.77 3.27 18.07
CA MET A 297 -5.01 3.30 19.34
C MET A 297 -4.06 4.50 19.39
N PRO A 298 -3.94 5.16 20.56
CA PRO A 298 -3.03 6.29 20.74
C PRO A 298 -1.58 5.81 20.76
N VAL A 299 -0.71 6.58 20.10
CA VAL A 299 0.73 6.33 19.99
C VAL A 299 1.50 7.57 20.38
N GLU A 300 2.44 7.41 21.29
CA GLU A 300 3.44 8.42 21.60
C GLU A 300 4.69 8.18 20.75
N ILE A 301 5.18 9.22 20.07
CA ILE A 301 6.27 9.11 19.12
C ILE A 301 7.41 10.00 19.58
N THR A 302 8.56 9.40 19.84
CA THR A 302 9.79 10.07 20.23
C THR A 302 10.92 9.72 19.26
N GLY A 303 12.02 10.44 19.29
CA GLY A 303 13.16 10.12 18.42
C GLY A 303 14.41 10.87 18.83
N ASP A 304 15.56 10.24 18.58
CA ASP A 304 16.85 10.81 18.96
C ASP A 304 17.15 12.08 18.15
N GLY A 305 16.67 12.18 16.90
CA GLY A 305 16.82 13.37 16.04
C GLY A 305 15.97 14.57 16.44
N PHE A 306 14.96 14.39 17.28
CA PHE A 306 14.08 15.42 17.85
C PHE A 306 13.90 15.26 19.36
N ALA A 307 15.00 14.94 20.04
CA ALA A 307 15.05 14.72 21.48
C ALA A 307 14.36 15.86 22.26
N GLY A 308 13.57 15.49 23.30
CA GLY A 308 12.79 16.42 24.09
C GLY A 308 11.45 16.84 23.48
N LEU A 309 11.07 16.28 22.32
CA LEU A 309 9.76 16.42 21.71
C LEU A 309 9.06 15.06 21.71
N ALA A 310 7.90 14.97 22.32
CA ALA A 310 6.99 13.86 22.18
C ALA A 310 5.86 14.27 21.24
N LEU A 311 5.72 13.54 20.13
CA LEU A 311 4.61 13.70 19.21
C LEU A 311 3.50 12.74 19.58
N ARG A 312 2.27 13.14 19.31
CA ARG A 312 1.10 12.29 19.48
C ARG A 312 0.59 11.87 18.12
N GLY A 313 0.00 10.71 18.10
CA GLY A 313 -0.64 10.18 16.90
C GLY A 313 -1.53 9.01 17.23
N GLN A 314 -2.12 8.43 16.19
CA GLN A 314 -3.01 7.27 16.29
C GLN A 314 -2.67 6.28 15.19
N ILE A 315 -2.86 4.99 15.47
CA ILE A 315 -2.73 3.95 14.46
C ILE A 315 -3.79 4.20 13.40
N LYS A 316 -3.34 4.48 12.17
CA LYS A 316 -4.21 4.73 11.03
C LYS A 316 -4.58 3.45 10.30
N THR A 317 -3.59 2.58 10.09
CA THR A 317 -3.78 1.35 9.32
C THR A 317 -2.74 0.32 9.74
N ILE A 318 -3.15 -0.92 9.81
CA ILE A 318 -2.30 -2.09 9.99
C ILE A 318 -2.31 -2.85 8.66
N GLY A 319 -1.13 -3.14 8.12
CA GLY A 319 -0.98 -3.85 6.84
C GLY A 319 -1.62 -5.24 6.91
N VAL A 320 -2.37 -5.60 5.87
CA VAL A 320 -3.01 -6.92 5.77
C VAL A 320 -2.08 -7.98 5.19
N GLN A 321 -0.96 -7.57 4.61
CA GLN A 321 0.03 -8.46 4.02
C GLN A 321 1.30 -8.47 4.86
N GLY A 322 1.72 -9.65 5.29
CA GLY A 322 2.97 -9.84 6.01
C GLY A 322 4.17 -9.70 5.07
N ASN A 323 5.19 -9.02 5.55
CA ASN A 323 6.49 -8.90 4.89
C ASN A 323 7.40 -10.00 5.45
N SER A 324 7.57 -11.07 4.70
CA SER A 324 8.60 -12.07 4.98
C SER A 324 9.86 -11.68 4.21
N LYS A 325 10.87 -11.14 4.86
CA LYS A 325 12.20 -11.07 4.25
C LYS A 325 12.81 -12.49 4.29
N GLU A 326 13.40 -12.90 3.17
CA GLU A 326 14.03 -14.20 2.92
C GLU A 326 15.26 -14.52 3.82
N MET A 327 15.43 -13.88 4.96
CA MET A 327 16.38 -14.32 5.97
C MET A 327 15.74 -15.42 6.79
N GLN A 328 16.25 -16.64 6.64
CA GLN A 328 15.91 -17.78 7.49
C GLN A 328 16.00 -17.38 8.97
N GLY A 329 14.83 -17.33 9.65
CA GLY A 329 14.73 -17.07 11.08
C GLY A 329 14.15 -15.71 11.49
N ALA A 330 13.88 -14.79 10.58
CA ALA A 330 13.14 -13.56 10.90
C ALA A 330 11.63 -13.84 10.81
N GLY A 331 10.90 -13.56 11.88
CA GLY A 331 9.43 -13.69 11.91
C GLY A 331 8.75 -12.80 10.87
N VAL A 332 7.49 -13.11 10.57
CA VAL A 332 6.65 -12.29 9.69
C VAL A 332 6.38 -10.96 10.39
N THR A 333 6.54 -9.87 9.66
CA THR A 333 6.24 -8.52 10.15
C THR A 333 5.18 -7.86 9.30
N TYR A 334 4.39 -6.99 9.90
CA TYR A 334 3.34 -6.22 9.23
C TYR A 334 3.66 -4.74 9.30
N ASP A 335 3.37 -4.00 8.23
CA ASP A 335 3.57 -2.57 8.21
C ASP A 335 2.49 -1.87 9.04
N LEU A 336 2.90 -1.00 9.95
CA LEU A 336 2.05 -0.20 10.80
C LEU A 336 2.19 1.28 10.42
N LEU A 337 1.08 1.91 10.05
CA LEU A 337 1.04 3.33 9.74
C LEU A 337 0.39 4.08 10.92
N VAL A 338 1.09 5.05 11.43
CA VAL A 338 0.63 5.92 12.52
C VAL A 338 0.49 7.35 11.98
N ALA A 339 -0.73 7.87 11.95
CA ALA A 339 -0.98 9.28 11.64
C ALA A 339 -0.51 10.13 12.81
N ILE A 340 0.30 11.15 12.52
CA ILE A 340 0.81 12.09 13.52
C ILE A 340 -0.11 13.31 13.53
N ASP A 341 -0.43 13.79 14.71
CA ASP A 341 -1.25 15.00 14.90
C ASP A 341 -0.56 16.21 14.23
N PRO A 342 -1.33 17.22 13.81
CA PRO A 342 -0.79 18.41 13.16
C PRO A 342 0.34 19.05 13.96
N LEU A 343 1.50 19.22 13.32
CA LEU A 343 2.68 19.76 13.97
C LEU A 343 2.59 21.27 14.17
N THR A 344 3.05 21.74 15.32
CA THR A 344 3.26 23.16 15.58
C THR A 344 4.41 23.69 14.69
N SER A 345 4.51 25.02 14.53
CA SER A 345 5.57 25.64 13.74
C SER A 345 6.98 25.32 14.25
N GLN A 346 7.15 25.18 15.57
CA GLN A 346 8.44 24.78 16.18
C GLN A 346 8.78 23.31 15.90
N GLN A 347 7.80 22.43 16.00
CA GLN A 347 7.99 21.00 15.69
C GLN A 347 8.37 20.80 14.23
N ARG A 348 7.70 21.49 13.28
CA ARG A 348 8.01 21.43 11.85
C ARG A 348 9.45 21.85 11.50
N GLN A 349 10.06 22.73 12.27
CA GLN A 349 11.46 23.12 12.04
C GLN A 349 12.46 22.04 12.46
N ARG A 350 12.13 21.22 13.47
CA ARG A 350 13.02 20.22 14.04
C ARG A 350 12.88 18.83 13.42
N ILE A 351 11.71 18.51 12.89
CA ILE A 351 11.41 17.20 12.30
C ILE A 351 11.84 17.18 10.83
N ARG A 352 12.52 16.12 10.44
CA ARG A 352 12.87 15.83 9.05
C ARG A 352 12.36 14.45 8.66
N LEU A 353 12.07 14.25 7.38
CA LEU A 353 11.68 12.96 6.87
C LEU A 353 12.83 11.95 7.01
N ASN A 354 12.46 10.68 7.08
CA ASN A 354 13.33 9.54 7.32
C ASN A 354 14.08 9.55 8.66
N MET A 355 13.78 10.50 9.57
CA MET A 355 14.26 10.39 10.95
C MET A 355 13.72 9.13 11.60
N SER A 356 14.57 8.45 12.36
CA SER A 356 14.17 7.33 13.19
C SER A 356 13.22 7.79 14.29
N ALA A 357 12.19 7.00 14.53
CA ALA A 357 11.16 7.25 15.52
C ALA A 357 10.97 6.01 16.39
N LYS A 358 10.80 6.23 17.68
CA LYS A 358 10.39 5.22 18.68
C LYS A 358 8.91 5.45 18.94
N LEU A 359 8.10 4.46 18.64
CA LEU A 359 6.65 4.49 18.83
C LEU A 359 6.30 3.70 20.06
N ALA A 360 5.61 4.31 21.00
CA ALA A 360 5.07 3.68 22.19
C ALA A 360 3.55 3.62 22.05
N ILE A 361 3.03 2.44 21.73
CA ILE A 361 1.59 2.18 21.59
C ILE A 361 1.04 1.82 22.96
N VAL A 362 0.01 2.53 23.42
CA VAL A 362 -0.64 2.22 24.68
C VAL A 362 -1.61 1.06 24.46
N THR A 363 -1.18 -0.16 24.84
CA THR A 363 -1.97 -1.38 24.67
C THR A 363 -2.96 -1.61 25.82
N TYR A 364 -2.64 -1.07 27.00
CA TYR A 364 -3.50 -1.12 28.15
C TYR A 364 -3.40 0.17 28.96
N ARG A 365 -4.52 0.66 29.51
CA ARG A 365 -4.56 1.83 30.39
C ARG A 365 -5.69 1.69 31.40
N ASN A 366 -5.33 1.82 32.69
CA ASN A 366 -6.27 1.95 33.79
C ASN A 366 -5.86 3.13 34.67
N GLU A 367 -6.72 4.14 34.79
CA GLU A 367 -6.39 5.39 35.49
C GLU A 367 -6.31 5.23 37.02
N ARG A 368 -6.93 4.18 37.59
CA ARG A 368 -6.99 3.90 39.03
C ARG A 368 -6.77 2.42 39.32
N GLY A 369 -5.82 1.79 38.64
CA GLY A 369 -5.46 0.41 38.88
C GLY A 369 -4.56 0.26 40.11
N LEU A 370 -4.67 -0.86 40.79
CA LEU A 370 -3.75 -1.28 41.86
C LEU A 370 -2.81 -2.35 41.28
N ALA A 371 -1.52 -2.08 41.32
CA ALA A 371 -0.50 -3.06 40.92
C ALA A 371 0.26 -3.56 42.14
N VAL A 372 0.47 -4.86 42.19
CA VAL A 372 1.25 -5.52 43.25
C VAL A 372 2.45 -6.23 42.58
N PRO A 373 3.65 -6.22 43.21
CA PRO A 373 4.76 -7.03 42.74
C PRO A 373 4.36 -8.50 42.64
N ALA A 374 4.84 -9.18 41.58
CA ALA A 374 4.47 -10.58 41.35
C ALA A 374 4.83 -11.49 42.55
N GLU A 375 5.89 -11.15 43.28
CA GLU A 375 6.36 -11.88 44.46
C GLU A 375 5.40 -11.76 45.69
N ALA A 376 4.47 -10.82 45.65
CA ALA A 376 3.45 -10.66 46.70
C ALA A 376 2.20 -11.52 46.47
N LEU A 377 2.07 -12.13 45.30
CA LEU A 377 0.94 -12.98 44.95
C LEU A 377 1.18 -14.41 45.36
N HIS A 378 0.32 -14.91 46.25
CA HIS A 378 0.36 -16.28 46.73
C HIS A 378 -0.82 -17.07 46.17
N ILE A 379 -0.60 -18.34 45.90
CA ILE A 379 -1.65 -19.26 45.45
C ILE A 379 -2.02 -20.17 46.61
N GLY A 380 -3.27 -20.09 47.06
CA GLY A 380 -3.80 -20.94 48.13
C GLY A 380 -3.97 -22.39 47.71
N SER A 381 -4.16 -23.27 48.66
CA SER A 381 -4.45 -24.69 48.41
C SER A 381 -5.78 -24.92 47.66
N ASP A 382 -6.65 -23.93 47.63
CA ASP A 382 -7.92 -23.88 46.88
C ASP A 382 -7.78 -23.33 45.45
N GLY A 383 -6.53 -23.00 45.03
CA GLY A 383 -6.24 -22.44 43.72
C GLY A 383 -6.55 -20.95 43.57
N ARG A 384 -6.97 -20.28 44.62
CA ARG A 384 -7.23 -18.83 44.61
C ARG A 384 -5.97 -18.06 44.89
N THR A 385 -5.83 -16.91 44.21
CA THR A 385 -4.71 -15.99 44.46
C THR A 385 -5.06 -15.05 45.61
N PHE A 386 -4.15 -14.86 46.57
CA PHE A 386 -4.30 -13.94 47.66
C PHE A 386 -3.02 -13.14 47.91
N VAL A 387 -3.16 -12.04 48.63
CA VAL A 387 -2.06 -11.22 49.14
C VAL A 387 -2.17 -11.08 50.67
N ASN A 388 -1.03 -11.03 51.35
CA ASN A 388 -0.99 -10.65 52.77
C ASN A 388 -1.04 -9.10 52.83
N TYR A 389 -2.09 -8.58 53.41
CA TYR A 389 -2.43 -7.16 53.39
C TYR A 389 -2.53 -6.59 54.83
N ARG A 390 -2.18 -5.30 54.95
CA ARG A 390 -2.43 -4.46 56.13
C ARG A 390 -2.96 -3.10 55.65
N SER A 391 -3.98 -2.58 56.34
CA SER A 391 -4.44 -1.20 56.08
C SER A 391 -3.42 -0.16 56.51
N GLU A 392 -2.69 -0.44 57.64
CA GLU A 392 -1.60 0.39 58.17
C GLU A 392 -0.44 -0.54 58.59
N LEU A 393 0.80 -0.01 58.65
CA LEU A 393 2.00 -0.79 59.01
C LEU A 393 1.87 -1.57 60.31
N ASN A 394 1.12 -1.04 61.28
CA ASN A 394 0.90 -1.65 62.61
C ASN A 394 -0.40 -2.46 62.68
N ALA A 395 -1.18 -2.56 61.61
CA ALA A 395 -2.43 -3.32 61.58
C ALA A 395 -2.16 -4.85 61.54
N GLN A 396 -3.16 -5.64 61.92
CA GLN A 396 -3.07 -7.10 61.79
C GLN A 396 -3.01 -7.50 60.33
N THR A 397 -2.19 -8.50 60.01
CA THR A 397 -2.11 -9.07 58.66
C THR A 397 -3.38 -9.83 58.35
N GLN A 398 -3.96 -9.54 57.21
CA GLN A 398 -5.14 -10.21 56.67
C GLN A 398 -4.80 -10.80 55.30
N GLN A 399 -5.32 -12.00 55.02
CA GLN A 399 -5.23 -12.57 53.68
C GLN A 399 -6.44 -12.10 52.88
N ILE A 400 -6.19 -11.34 51.82
CA ILE A 400 -7.23 -10.85 50.91
C ILE A 400 -7.13 -11.61 49.60
N ILE A 401 -8.23 -12.24 49.20
CA ILE A 401 -8.32 -12.91 47.91
C ILE A 401 -8.41 -11.82 46.82
N VAL A 402 -7.51 -11.88 45.86
CA VAL A 402 -7.43 -10.94 44.73
C VAL A 402 -7.58 -11.65 43.41
N THR A 403 -8.12 -10.94 42.44
CA THR A 403 -8.16 -11.44 41.04
C THR A 403 -7.03 -10.77 40.27
N PRO A 404 -6.01 -11.52 39.84
CA PRO A 404 -4.93 -10.97 39.01
C PRO A 404 -5.46 -10.59 37.66
N GLY A 405 -5.05 -9.43 37.16
CA GLY A 405 -5.38 -8.85 35.87
C GLY A 405 -4.14 -8.79 34.96
N HIS A 406 -3.92 -7.62 34.36
CA HIS A 406 -2.83 -7.41 33.39
C HIS A 406 -1.46 -7.29 34.06
N ALA A 407 -0.44 -7.87 33.47
CA ALA A 407 0.94 -7.60 33.83
C ALA A 407 1.32 -6.18 33.34
N VAL A 408 1.80 -5.35 34.22
CA VAL A 408 2.22 -3.97 33.96
C VAL A 408 3.65 -3.76 34.50
N PRO A 409 4.37 -2.71 34.07
CA PRO A 409 5.76 -2.48 34.51
C PRO A 409 5.94 -2.40 36.05
N LEU A 410 4.88 -2.07 36.75
CA LEU A 410 4.88 -1.96 38.23
C LEU A 410 4.54 -3.28 38.95
N GLY A 411 4.23 -4.34 38.22
CA GLY A 411 3.84 -5.65 38.77
C GLY A 411 2.62 -6.25 38.05
N VAL A 412 1.74 -6.87 38.81
CA VAL A 412 0.48 -7.44 38.32
C VAL A 412 -0.67 -6.61 38.85
N GLU A 413 -1.53 -6.13 37.96
CA GLU A 413 -2.77 -5.48 38.38
C GLU A 413 -3.65 -6.46 39.16
N VAL A 414 -4.27 -5.99 40.23
CA VAL A 414 -5.19 -6.80 41.04
C VAL A 414 -6.49 -6.08 41.28
N SER A 415 -7.58 -6.85 41.30
CA SER A 415 -8.90 -6.39 41.71
C SER A 415 -9.30 -7.02 43.04
N GLY A 416 -10.07 -6.27 43.86
CA GLY A 416 -10.52 -6.73 45.16
C GLY A 416 -9.59 -6.34 46.31
N LEU A 417 -8.62 -5.45 46.06
CA LEU A 417 -7.72 -4.90 47.06
C LEU A 417 -7.96 -3.39 47.23
N GLU A 418 -7.83 -2.88 48.46
CA GLU A 418 -7.82 -1.45 48.73
C GLU A 418 -6.37 -0.95 48.92
N ALA A 419 -6.20 0.39 48.97
CA ALA A 419 -4.91 0.99 49.25
C ALA A 419 -4.39 0.57 50.65
N GLY A 420 -3.11 0.21 50.75
CA GLY A 420 -2.50 -0.26 51.97
C GLY A 420 -1.13 -0.87 51.79
N TYR A 421 -0.73 -1.75 52.67
CA TYR A 421 0.58 -2.40 52.68
C TYR A 421 0.44 -3.89 52.36
N ILE A 422 1.26 -4.35 51.45
CA ILE A 422 1.36 -5.75 51.05
C ILE A 422 2.72 -6.33 51.41
N GLU A 423 2.74 -7.58 51.82
CA GLU A 423 3.95 -8.32 52.14
C GLU A 423 4.61 -8.85 50.87
N ILE A 424 5.91 -8.64 50.75
CA ILE A 424 6.74 -9.24 49.75
C ILE A 424 7.66 -10.27 50.42
N ALA A 425 7.69 -11.50 49.89
CA ALA A 425 8.64 -12.50 50.35
C ALA A 425 10.06 -11.97 50.09
N GLY A 426 10.86 -11.82 51.16
CA GLY A 426 12.28 -11.47 51.01
C GLY A 426 13.02 -12.58 50.27
N GLN A 427 13.81 -12.23 49.25
CA GLN A 427 14.73 -13.14 48.58
C GLN A 427 15.82 -13.62 49.55
#